data_ae7a78cd65defc239ad665db0366517e
#
_entry.id   ae7a78cd65defc239ad665db0366517e
#
_cell.length_a   1.000
_cell.length_b   1.000
_cell.length_c   1.000
_cell.angle_alpha   90.00
_cell.angle_beta   90.00
_cell.angle_gamma   90.00
#
_symmetry.space_group_name_H-M   'P 1'
#
loop_
_entity.id
_entity.type
_entity.pdbx_description
1 polymer ?
#
loop_
_entity_poly.entity_id
_entity_poly.type
_entity_poly.pdbx_seq_one_letter_code
_entity_poly.pdbx_strand_id
1 'polypeptide(L)'
;PIDEVISKFQAAEAKIRRFGFEPVSPLRNGLPFEAEWADQIGEDVKLLLKSDAIYMIADWRQSEGAMIEYLVARQRRMRIFLAETFDAHASVESKTEQSHETEA
;
A
#
# COMPACT_ATOMS: atom_id res chain seq x y z
N PRO A 1 -7.57 8.37 -15.32
CA PRO A 1 -6.38 8.87 -15.99
C PRO A 1 -5.12 8.56 -15.20
N ILE A 2 -4.03 8.40 -15.92
CA ILE A 2 -2.79 7.98 -15.32
C ILE A 2 -2.23 9.02 -14.36
N ASP A 3 -2.46 10.29 -14.63
CA ASP A 3 -1.97 11.35 -13.74
C ASP A 3 -2.61 11.26 -12.37
N GLU A 4 -3.88 10.90 -12.31
CA GLU A 4 -4.55 10.74 -11.03
C GLU A 4 -3.99 9.55 -10.27
N VAL A 5 -3.69 8.48 -10.98
CA VAL A 5 -3.13 7.30 -10.35
C VAL A 5 -1.76 7.62 -9.76
N ILE A 6 -0.92 8.31 -10.54
CA ILE A 6 0.39 8.69 -10.07
C ILE A 6 0.29 9.58 -8.84
N SER A 7 -0.61 10.55 -8.87
CA SER A 7 -0.80 11.46 -7.73
C SER A 7 -1.22 10.72 -6.48
N LYS A 8 -2.12 9.75 -6.62
CA LYS A 8 -2.59 8.98 -5.47
C LYS A 8 -1.45 8.21 -4.83
N PHE A 9 -0.62 7.56 -5.64
CA PHE A 9 0.48 6.79 -5.10
C PHE A 9 1.55 7.68 -4.50
N GLN A 10 1.81 8.82 -5.11
CA GLN A 10 2.80 9.74 -4.56
C GLN A 10 2.35 10.31 -3.22
N ALA A 11 1.06 10.61 -3.10
CA ALA A 11 0.52 11.10 -1.83
C ALA A 11 0.63 10.01 -0.76
N ALA A 12 0.35 8.76 -1.12
CA ALA A 12 0.46 7.65 -0.19
C ALA A 12 1.90 7.46 0.25
N GLU A 13 2.87 7.55 -0.69
CA GLU A 13 4.28 7.41 -0.35
C GLU A 13 4.72 8.47 0.64
N ALA A 14 4.30 9.70 0.41
CA ALA A 14 4.67 10.78 1.31
C ALA A 14 4.14 10.53 2.71
N LYS A 15 2.90 10.05 2.80
CA LYS A 15 2.28 9.76 4.09
C LYS A 15 3.00 8.63 4.79
N ILE A 16 3.32 7.57 4.05
CA ILE A 16 4.03 6.43 4.61
C ILE A 16 5.38 6.85 5.17
N ARG A 17 6.13 7.66 4.40
CA ARG A 17 7.43 8.13 4.87
C ARG A 17 7.30 9.00 6.09
N ARG A 18 6.26 9.82 6.14
CA ARG A 18 6.10 10.73 7.26
C ARG A 18 5.96 9.98 8.57
N PHE A 19 5.46 8.77 8.53
CA PHE A 19 5.28 7.98 9.75
C PHE A 19 6.36 6.92 9.93
N GLY A 20 7.48 7.06 9.22
CA GLY A 20 8.66 6.27 9.51
C GLY A 20 8.81 4.98 8.72
N PHE A 21 7.98 4.76 7.72
CA PHE A 21 8.09 3.55 6.90
C PHE A 21 8.77 3.88 5.58
N GLU A 22 9.35 2.87 4.98
CA GLU A 22 9.96 3.02 3.67
C GLU A 22 8.99 2.49 2.62
N PRO A 23 8.40 3.35 1.78
CA PRO A 23 7.39 2.89 0.83
C PRO A 23 8.00 2.14 -0.34
N VAL A 24 7.28 1.10 -0.78
CA VAL A 24 7.60 0.39 -2.00
C VAL A 24 6.36 0.52 -2.87
N SER A 25 6.49 1.26 -3.96
CA SER A 25 5.33 1.64 -4.77
C SER A 25 5.20 0.81 -6.03
N PRO A 26 3.98 0.43 -6.41
CA PRO A 26 3.78 -0.23 -7.70
C PRO A 26 4.23 0.62 -8.87
N LEU A 27 4.36 1.93 -8.70
CA LEU A 27 4.85 2.79 -9.76
C LEU A 27 6.29 2.46 -10.12
N ARG A 28 7.00 1.76 -9.22
CA ARG A 28 8.39 1.42 -9.45
C ARG A 28 8.60 -0.08 -9.54
N ASN A 29 7.65 -0.78 -10.15
CA ASN A 29 7.79 -2.22 -10.28
C ASN A 29 8.69 -2.65 -11.44
N GLY A 30 9.26 -1.68 -12.16
CA GLY A 30 10.21 -1.99 -13.23
C GLY A 30 9.57 -2.19 -14.58
N LEU A 31 8.26 -2.07 -14.68
CA LEU A 31 7.54 -2.27 -15.94
C LEU A 31 6.95 -0.97 -16.42
N PRO A 32 6.82 -0.81 -17.75
CA PRO A 32 6.13 0.37 -18.28
C PRO A 32 4.65 0.27 -18.01
N PHE A 33 3.96 1.40 -18.02
CA PHE A 33 2.52 1.40 -17.79
C PHE A 33 1.77 0.60 -18.84
N GLU A 34 2.35 0.42 -20.02
CA GLU A 34 1.70 -0.33 -21.10
C GLU A 34 1.83 -1.83 -20.93
N ALA A 35 2.59 -2.30 -19.97
CA ALA A 35 2.76 -3.74 -19.78
C ALA A 35 1.41 -4.39 -19.49
N GLU A 36 1.28 -5.65 -19.83
CA GLU A 36 0.02 -6.35 -19.65
C GLU A 36 -0.33 -6.46 -18.18
N TRP A 37 -1.63 -6.49 -17.91
CA TRP A 37 -2.11 -6.52 -16.53
C TRP A 37 -1.53 -7.69 -15.72
N ALA A 38 -1.43 -8.85 -16.36
CA ALA A 38 -0.88 -10.03 -15.67
C ALA A 38 0.56 -9.79 -15.22
N ASP A 39 1.35 -9.13 -16.07
CA ASP A 39 2.72 -8.83 -15.72
C ASP A 39 2.79 -7.77 -14.62
N GLN A 40 1.93 -6.77 -14.70
CA GLN A 40 1.89 -5.72 -13.69
C GLN A 40 1.56 -6.30 -12.32
N ILE A 41 0.48 -7.11 -12.25
CA ILE A 41 0.08 -7.64 -10.96
C ILE A 41 1.11 -8.65 -10.44
N GLY A 42 1.76 -9.38 -11.34
CA GLY A 42 2.81 -10.31 -10.93
C GLY A 42 3.97 -9.61 -10.26
N GLU A 43 4.43 -8.50 -10.84
CA GLU A 43 5.53 -7.75 -10.24
C GLU A 43 5.09 -7.07 -8.94
N ASP A 44 3.86 -6.58 -8.90
CA ASP A 44 3.36 -5.93 -7.69
C ASP A 44 3.27 -6.95 -6.53
N VAL A 45 2.82 -8.16 -6.81
CA VAL A 45 2.76 -9.20 -5.79
C VAL A 45 4.15 -9.59 -5.33
N LYS A 46 5.12 -9.64 -6.26
CA LYS A 46 6.49 -9.91 -5.89
C LYS A 46 7.02 -8.86 -4.91
N LEU A 47 6.77 -7.59 -5.20
CA LEU A 47 7.20 -6.52 -4.30
C LEU A 47 6.51 -6.65 -2.94
N LEU A 48 5.22 -6.98 -2.96
CA LEU A 48 4.48 -7.15 -1.72
C LEU A 48 5.07 -8.26 -0.86
N LEU A 49 5.42 -9.38 -1.49
CA LEU A 49 5.95 -10.52 -0.73
C LEU A 49 7.31 -10.23 -0.11
N LYS A 50 7.98 -9.18 -0.57
CA LYS A 50 9.25 -8.76 0.01
C LYS A 50 9.09 -7.65 1.03
N SER A 51 7.85 -7.23 1.27
CA SER A 51 7.56 -6.12 2.17
C SER A 51 7.07 -6.63 3.52
N ASP A 52 7.05 -5.75 4.51
CA ASP A 52 6.61 -6.10 5.85
C ASP A 52 5.15 -5.77 6.09
N ALA A 53 4.58 -4.90 5.29
CA ALA A 53 3.21 -4.44 5.49
C ALA A 53 2.67 -3.91 4.17
N ILE A 54 1.37 -3.71 4.12
CA ILE A 54 0.74 -3.14 2.95
C ILE A 54 -0.14 -1.97 3.38
N TYR A 55 -0.14 -0.92 2.58
CA TYR A 55 -0.99 0.23 2.81
C TYR A 55 -2.02 0.29 1.69
N MET A 56 -3.31 0.17 2.04
CA MET A 56 -4.38 0.14 1.06
C MET A 56 -4.92 1.56 0.88
N ILE A 57 -4.76 2.09 -0.32
CA ILE A 57 -5.24 3.42 -0.66
C ILE A 57 -6.77 3.41 -0.69
N ALA A 58 -7.40 4.55 -0.41
CA ALA A 58 -8.85 4.66 -0.49
C ALA A 58 -9.32 4.16 -1.85
N ASP A 59 -10.48 3.56 -1.91
CA ASP A 59 -11.04 2.99 -3.13
C ASP A 59 -10.39 1.68 -3.56
N TRP A 60 -9.56 1.09 -2.73
CA TRP A 60 -8.87 -0.15 -3.10
C TRP A 60 -9.87 -1.27 -3.44
N ARG A 61 -11.05 -1.24 -2.84
CA ARG A 61 -12.03 -2.28 -3.10
C ARG A 61 -12.58 -2.25 -4.52
N GLN A 62 -12.35 -1.15 -5.23
CA GLN A 62 -12.79 -1.01 -6.60
C GLN A 62 -11.71 -1.39 -7.59
N SER A 63 -10.53 -1.77 -7.11
CA SER A 63 -9.41 -2.16 -7.96
C SER A 63 -9.19 -3.65 -7.84
N GLU A 64 -9.27 -4.34 -8.97
CA GLU A 64 -9.07 -5.79 -8.99
C GLU A 64 -7.67 -6.15 -8.52
N GLY A 65 -6.67 -5.40 -8.96
CA GLY A 65 -5.29 -5.65 -8.54
C GLY A 65 -5.11 -5.45 -7.05
N ALA A 66 -5.68 -4.37 -6.51
CA ALA A 66 -5.57 -4.11 -5.09
C ALA A 66 -6.26 -5.19 -4.26
N MET A 67 -7.39 -5.70 -4.76
CA MET A 67 -8.07 -6.79 -4.07
C MET A 67 -7.21 -8.04 -4.02
N ILE A 68 -6.50 -8.34 -5.10
CA ILE A 68 -5.60 -9.49 -5.13
C ILE A 68 -4.47 -9.29 -4.11
N GLU A 69 -3.89 -8.10 -4.08
CA GLU A 69 -2.83 -7.80 -3.13
C GLU A 69 -3.32 -7.92 -1.70
N TYR A 70 -4.54 -7.45 -1.45
CA TYR A 70 -5.11 -7.54 -0.13
C TYR A 70 -5.26 -9.02 0.30
N LEU A 71 -5.74 -9.87 -0.61
CA LEU A 71 -5.91 -11.27 -0.30
C LEU A 71 -4.57 -11.96 -0.04
N VAL A 72 -3.55 -11.60 -0.82
CA VAL A 72 -2.21 -12.13 -0.59
C VAL A 72 -1.70 -11.70 0.78
N ALA A 73 -1.87 -10.43 1.11
CA ALA A 73 -1.42 -9.92 2.40
C ALA A 73 -2.11 -10.64 3.55
N ARG A 74 -3.43 -10.86 3.42
CA ARG A 74 -4.19 -11.57 4.43
C ARG A 74 -3.68 -13.00 4.58
N GLN A 75 -3.45 -13.67 3.47
CA GLN A 75 -2.97 -15.05 3.49
C GLN A 75 -1.60 -15.14 4.13
N ARG A 76 -0.76 -14.14 3.93
CA ARG A 76 0.59 -14.11 4.49
C ARG A 76 0.62 -13.52 5.90
N ARG A 77 -0.52 -13.10 6.41
CA ARG A 77 -0.63 -12.52 7.76
C ARG A 77 0.22 -11.27 7.90
N MET A 78 0.28 -10.49 6.85
CA MET A 78 1.01 -9.23 6.88
C MET A 78 0.19 -8.17 7.59
N ARG A 79 0.87 -7.15 8.08
CA ARG A 79 0.17 -6.01 8.65
C ARG A 79 -0.50 -5.24 7.52
N ILE A 80 -1.76 -4.88 7.71
CA ILE A 80 -2.53 -4.18 6.68
C ILE A 80 -3.01 -2.88 7.27
N PHE A 81 -2.62 -1.78 6.61
CA PHE A 81 -3.06 -0.45 7.00
C PHE A 81 -4.04 0.05 5.95
N LEU A 82 -5.22 0.46 6.37
CA LEU A 82 -6.19 1.05 5.46
C LEU A 82 -6.07 2.56 5.54
N ALA A 83 -6.24 3.24 4.41
CA ALA A 83 -6.04 4.68 4.39
C ALA A 83 -6.82 5.41 5.47
N GLU A 84 -8.10 5.07 5.61
CA GLU A 84 -8.94 5.78 6.57
C GLU A 84 -8.52 5.53 8.01
N THR A 85 -8.12 4.31 8.33
CA THR A 85 -7.73 4.01 9.70
C THR A 85 -6.27 4.32 9.96
N PHE A 86 -5.43 4.29 8.90
CA PHE A 86 -4.04 4.63 9.05
C PHE A 86 -3.89 6.06 9.55
N ASP A 87 -4.66 6.98 8.97
CA ASP A 87 -4.60 8.37 9.39
C ASP A 87 -5.02 8.53 10.85
N ALA A 88 -6.05 7.83 11.24
CA ALA A 88 -6.51 7.89 12.62
C ALA A 88 -5.48 7.31 13.59
N HIS A 89 -4.91 6.15 13.22
CA HIS A 89 -3.92 5.54 14.06
C HIS A 89 -2.67 6.40 14.16
N ALA A 90 -2.24 6.98 13.05
CA ALA A 90 -1.06 7.82 13.05
C ALA A 90 -1.24 9.02 13.94
N SER A 91 -2.44 9.60 13.93
CA SER A 91 -2.70 10.74 14.82
C SER A 91 -2.59 10.34 16.27
N VAL A 92 -3.15 9.20 16.62
CA VAL A 92 -3.10 8.72 17.99
C VAL A 92 -1.67 8.39 18.38
N GLU A 93 -0.97 7.67 17.53
CA GLU A 93 0.38 7.27 17.83
C GLU A 93 1.33 8.43 17.95
N SER A 94 1.14 9.46 17.18
CA SER A 94 2.03 10.60 17.33
C SER A 94 1.85 11.26 18.68
N LYS A 95 0.72 11.01 19.36
CA LYS A 95 0.55 11.56 20.68
C LYS A 95 1.03 10.62 21.74
N THR A 96 0.85 9.32 21.57
CA THR A 96 1.13 8.37 22.62
C THR A 96 2.33 7.54 22.37
N GLU A 97 2.86 7.63 21.25
CA GLU A 97 3.95 6.83 20.87
C GLU A 97 3.71 5.41 20.85
N GLN A 98 2.68 4.88 20.63
CA GLN A 98 2.33 3.57 20.65
C GLN A 98 2.73 2.88 19.55
N SER A 99 2.92 2.09 19.33
CA SER A 99 3.32 1.52 18.26
C SER A 99 2.75 0.43 17.84
N HIS A 100 2.30 0.01 17.62
CA HIS A 100 1.87 -0.95 17.17
C HIS A 100 1.00 -1.32 16.79
N GLU A 101 0.57 -1.58 16.56
CA GLU A 101 -0.13 -2.07 16.29
C GLU A 101 -0.87 -2.27 15.60
N THR A 102 -1.45 -2.54 15.13
CA THR A 102 -2.14 -2.56 14.54
C THR A 102 -2.62 -3.35 13.89
N GLU A 103 -3.09 -3.79 13.49
CA GLU A 103 -3.50 -4.59 12.97
C GLU A 103 -4.35 -4.67 12.33
N ALA A 104 -4.58 -4.90 11.79
CA ALA A 104 -5.54 -4.92 11.04
C ALA A 104 -6.47 -5.56 10.74
#